data_75bf7e73605877cf18f393f895fce5dc
#
_entry.id   75bf7e73605877cf18f393f895fce5dc
#
_cell.length_a   1.000
_cell.length_b   1.000
_cell.length_c   1.000
_cell.angle_alpha   90.00
_cell.angle_beta   90.00
_cell.angle_gamma   90.00
#
_symmetry.space_group_name_H-M   'P 1'
#
loop_
_entity.id
_entity.type
_entity.pdbx_description
1 polymer ?
#
loop_
_entity_poly.entity_id
_entity_poly.type
_entity_poly.pdbx_seq_one_letter_code
_entity_poly.pdbx_strand_id
1 'polypeptide(L)'
;VLSLFAILILLLPFLIICLLIVIDDPGPVFFRQKRVGRKKNGKITYFSLCKFRTMKVSAPHDVPTHLLQNPDEYITRVGKFLRKTSLDELPQIYQIFTGKMSIIGPRPALWNQQDLVDEREKYGANDVRPGLTGWAQINGRDELEIPEKAKFDGEYIDNLSFVFDCKCFFGTILSVFRHEGVVEGGTGEIARERAEQQNNKEEKTFR
;
A
#
# COMPACT_ATOMS: atom_id res chain seq x y z
N VAL A 1 -9.83 -8.31 19.15
CA VAL A 1 -9.48 -9.69 19.56
C VAL A 1 -8.56 -10.35 18.52
N LEU A 2 -8.96 -10.41 17.24
CA LEU A 2 -8.15 -11.03 16.16
C LEU A 2 -6.75 -10.42 16.02
N SER A 3 -6.63 -9.09 16.06
CA SER A 3 -5.32 -8.41 15.96
C SER A 3 -4.40 -8.68 17.14
N LEU A 4 -4.94 -8.83 18.36
CA LEU A 4 -4.16 -9.19 19.52
C LEU A 4 -3.61 -10.64 19.40
N PHE A 5 -4.45 -11.56 18.97
CA PHE A 5 -4.07 -12.94 18.72
C PHE A 5 -2.99 -13.05 17.63
N ALA A 6 -3.17 -12.31 16.53
CA ALA A 6 -2.18 -12.22 15.46
C ALA A 6 -0.83 -11.65 15.95
N ILE A 7 -0.83 -10.63 16.82
CA ILE A 7 0.40 -10.07 17.41
C ILE A 7 1.15 -11.13 18.19
N LEU A 8 0.45 -11.95 19.01
CA LEU A 8 1.08 -12.98 19.81
C LEU A 8 1.72 -14.10 18.95
N ILE A 9 1.00 -14.57 17.92
CA ILE A 9 1.51 -15.63 17.02
C ILE A 9 2.68 -15.11 16.18
N LEU A 10 2.59 -13.87 15.71
CA LEU A 10 3.59 -13.29 14.82
C LEU A 10 4.80 -12.71 15.56
N LEU A 11 4.83 -12.74 16.89
CA LEU A 11 5.93 -12.16 17.66
C LEU A 11 7.29 -12.76 17.29
N LEU A 12 7.39 -14.08 17.18
CA LEU A 12 8.64 -14.74 16.82
C LEU A 12 9.08 -14.42 15.37
N PRO A 13 8.24 -14.58 14.34
CA PRO A 13 8.57 -14.12 12.98
C PRO A 13 8.95 -12.65 12.94
N PHE A 14 8.27 -11.80 13.69
CA PHE A 14 8.53 -10.37 13.76
C PHE A 14 9.96 -10.07 14.27
N LEU A 15 10.38 -10.73 15.35
CA LEU A 15 11.74 -10.58 15.90
C LEU A 15 12.81 -11.09 14.93
N ILE A 16 12.55 -12.19 14.23
CA ILE A 16 13.46 -12.72 13.20
C ILE A 16 13.62 -11.71 12.08
N ILE A 17 12.52 -11.12 11.59
CA ILE A 17 12.58 -10.11 10.53
C ILE A 17 13.37 -8.87 11.01
N CYS A 18 13.15 -8.41 12.25
CA CYS A 18 13.92 -7.30 12.82
C CYS A 18 15.43 -7.58 12.78
N LEU A 19 15.83 -8.78 13.19
CA LEU A 19 17.24 -9.19 13.19
C LEU A 19 17.80 -9.23 11.76
N LEU A 20 17.07 -9.83 10.81
CA LEU A 20 17.50 -9.93 9.42
C LEU A 20 17.69 -8.54 8.77
N ILE A 21 16.79 -7.58 9.06
CA ILE A 21 16.92 -6.21 8.55
C ILE A 21 18.19 -5.54 9.07
N VAL A 22 18.50 -5.70 10.36
CA VAL A 22 19.70 -5.09 10.97
C VAL A 22 20.99 -5.73 10.45
N ILE A 23 20.98 -7.05 10.17
CA ILE A 23 22.13 -7.76 9.61
C ILE A 23 22.39 -7.34 8.14
N ASP A 24 21.31 -7.20 7.34
CA ASP A 24 21.42 -6.87 5.91
C ASP A 24 21.88 -5.41 5.68
N ASP A 25 21.32 -4.47 6.47
CA ASP A 25 21.68 -3.04 6.42
C ASP A 25 21.53 -2.42 7.83
N PRO A 26 22.62 -2.21 8.57
CA PRO A 26 22.57 -1.68 9.93
C PRO A 26 21.85 -0.33 10.03
N GLY A 27 20.85 -0.24 10.94
CA GLY A 27 20.05 0.97 11.11
C GLY A 27 18.64 0.71 11.64
N PRO A 28 17.72 1.69 11.53
CA PRO A 28 16.36 1.57 12.05
C PRO A 28 15.60 0.44 11.34
N VAL A 29 14.90 -0.39 12.13
CA VAL A 29 14.12 -1.54 11.63
C VAL A 29 12.83 -1.09 10.95
N PHE A 30 12.25 0.03 11.41
CA PHE A 30 10.96 0.51 10.97
C PHE A 30 11.08 1.73 10.07
N PHE A 31 10.26 1.74 9.03
CA PHE A 31 9.97 2.90 8.22
C PHE A 31 8.59 3.44 8.57
N ARG A 32 8.47 4.76 8.67
CA ARG A 32 7.21 5.44 8.99
C ARG A 32 6.90 6.48 7.93
N GLN A 33 5.62 6.50 7.51
CA GLN A 33 5.15 7.41 6.48
C GLN A 33 3.78 7.98 6.86
N LYS A 34 3.63 9.31 6.72
CA LYS A 34 2.35 9.98 6.98
C LYS A 34 1.33 9.58 5.93
N ARG A 35 0.17 9.13 6.38
CA ARG A 35 -0.93 8.65 5.55
C ARG A 35 -2.25 9.27 5.97
N VAL A 36 -3.20 9.29 5.02
CA VAL A 36 -4.58 9.69 5.25
C VAL A 36 -5.27 8.61 6.07
N GLY A 37 -5.92 9.04 7.15
CA GLY A 37 -6.79 8.23 7.99
C GLY A 37 -8.26 8.47 7.69
N ARG A 38 -9.13 7.94 8.56
CA ARG A 38 -10.58 8.14 8.45
C ARG A 38 -10.94 9.61 8.59
N LYS A 39 -11.90 10.10 7.80
CA LYS A 39 -12.54 11.40 8.00
C LYS A 39 -13.34 11.39 9.30
N LYS A 40 -13.18 12.42 10.15
CA LYS A 40 -13.89 12.61 11.40
C LYS A 40 -14.42 14.04 11.48
N ASN A 41 -15.69 14.21 11.79
CA ASN A 41 -16.32 15.52 11.89
C ASN A 41 -16.07 16.41 10.65
N GLY A 42 -16.18 15.82 9.46
CA GLY A 42 -15.96 16.50 8.18
C GLY A 42 -14.49 16.80 7.84
N LYS A 43 -13.51 16.41 8.70
CA LYS A 43 -12.09 16.68 8.49
C LYS A 43 -11.30 15.39 8.27
N ILE A 44 -10.43 15.39 7.29
CA ILE A 44 -9.48 14.30 7.08
C ILE A 44 -8.49 14.23 8.25
N THR A 45 -8.31 13.02 8.78
CA THR A 45 -7.28 12.76 9.79
C THR A 45 -6.04 12.16 9.15
N TYR A 46 -4.93 12.21 9.87
CA TYR A 46 -3.66 11.63 9.41
C TYR A 46 -3.08 10.74 10.50
N PHE A 47 -2.32 9.73 10.08
CA PHE A 47 -1.57 8.87 10.99
C PHE A 47 -0.23 8.48 10.37
N SER A 48 0.69 8.01 11.22
CA SER A 48 1.99 7.52 10.76
C SER A 48 1.89 6.03 10.52
N LEU A 49 1.82 5.62 9.25
CA LEU A 49 1.85 4.22 8.83
C LEU A 49 3.22 3.63 9.16
N CYS A 50 3.26 2.48 9.78
CA CYS A 50 4.47 1.77 10.14
C CYS A 50 4.67 0.54 9.27
N LYS A 51 5.86 0.38 8.70
CA LYS A 51 6.30 -0.80 7.94
C LYS A 51 7.69 -1.23 8.40
N PHE A 52 8.08 -2.45 8.08
CA PHE A 52 9.50 -2.80 8.10
C PHE A 52 10.26 -2.03 7.03
N ARG A 53 11.48 -1.62 7.36
CA ARG A 53 12.37 -0.98 6.39
C ARG A 53 12.83 -2.01 5.36
N THR A 54 12.59 -1.69 4.10
CA THR A 54 12.96 -2.53 2.94
C THR A 54 14.01 -1.86 2.05
N MET A 55 14.35 -0.61 2.35
CA MET A 55 15.34 0.16 1.61
C MET A 55 16.55 0.47 2.50
N LYS A 56 17.70 0.63 1.88
CA LYS A 56 18.95 1.02 2.55
C LYS A 56 18.78 2.34 3.27
N VAL A 57 19.53 2.54 4.37
CA VAL A 57 19.56 3.82 5.09
C VAL A 57 19.99 4.98 4.21
N SER A 58 20.82 4.70 3.19
CA SER A 58 21.29 5.70 2.21
C SER A 58 20.23 6.11 1.18
N ALA A 59 19.06 5.46 1.14
CA ALA A 59 18.00 5.80 0.19
C ALA A 59 17.41 7.20 0.52
N PRO A 60 17.07 8.02 -0.51
CA PRO A 60 16.40 9.30 -0.31
C PRO A 60 15.07 9.13 0.42
N HIS A 61 14.93 9.79 1.58
CA HIS A 61 13.74 9.65 2.43
C HIS A 61 12.50 10.38 1.90
N ASP A 62 12.72 11.49 1.20
CA ASP A 62 11.64 12.40 0.78
C ASP A 62 11.14 12.13 -0.65
N VAL A 63 11.75 11.17 -1.34
CA VAL A 63 11.37 10.81 -2.71
C VAL A 63 10.58 9.51 -2.69
N PRO A 64 9.33 9.50 -3.20
CA PRO A 64 8.57 8.27 -3.38
C PRO A 64 9.35 7.26 -4.24
N THR A 65 9.25 5.97 -3.94
CA THR A 65 10.02 4.91 -4.63
C THR A 65 9.85 4.94 -6.16
N HIS A 66 8.66 5.27 -6.65
CA HIS A 66 8.35 5.35 -8.09
C HIS A 66 8.97 6.57 -8.80
N LEU A 67 9.49 7.53 -8.05
CA LEU A 67 10.21 8.71 -8.59
C LEU A 67 11.73 8.56 -8.48
N LEU A 68 12.23 7.48 -7.88
CA LEU A 68 13.64 7.20 -7.81
C LEU A 68 14.15 6.69 -9.18
N GLN A 69 15.28 7.22 -9.61
CA GLN A 69 16.05 6.59 -10.67
C GLN A 69 16.69 5.32 -10.08
N ASN A 70 16.43 4.15 -10.70
CA ASN A 70 16.92 2.84 -10.25
C ASN A 70 16.52 2.49 -8.79
N PRO A 71 15.22 2.37 -8.47
CA PRO A 71 14.78 2.06 -7.11
C PRO A 71 15.35 0.73 -6.58
N ASP A 72 15.65 -0.22 -7.46
CA ASP A 72 16.22 -1.53 -7.14
C ASP A 72 17.59 -1.47 -6.44
N GLU A 73 18.39 -0.45 -6.71
CA GLU A 73 19.71 -0.26 -6.07
C GLU A 73 19.59 0.08 -4.59
N TYR A 74 18.47 0.68 -4.20
CA TYR A 74 18.19 1.07 -2.82
C TYR A 74 17.44 0.00 -2.03
N ILE A 75 16.87 -1.03 -2.69
CA ILE A 75 16.15 -2.09 -2.00
C ILE A 75 17.16 -3.10 -1.46
N THR A 76 17.08 -3.42 -0.15
CA THR A 76 17.96 -4.40 0.49
C THR A 76 17.57 -5.83 0.05
N ARG A 77 18.44 -6.82 0.26
CA ARG A 77 18.16 -8.23 -0.08
C ARG A 77 16.97 -8.76 0.71
N VAL A 78 16.97 -8.52 2.02
CA VAL A 78 15.83 -8.84 2.89
C VAL A 78 14.60 -8.04 2.48
N GLY A 79 14.78 -6.77 2.11
CA GLY A 79 13.72 -5.89 1.63
C GLY A 79 13.01 -6.43 0.38
N LYS A 80 13.72 -6.98 -0.59
CA LYS A 80 13.12 -7.65 -1.77
C LYS A 80 12.20 -8.80 -1.37
N PHE A 81 12.67 -9.66 -0.46
CA PHE A 81 11.86 -10.76 0.05
C PHE A 81 10.61 -10.27 0.79
N LEU A 82 10.76 -9.27 1.68
CA LEU A 82 9.67 -8.72 2.46
C LEU A 82 8.58 -8.10 1.56
N ARG A 83 8.97 -7.34 0.54
CA ARG A 83 8.04 -6.74 -0.44
C ARG A 83 7.33 -7.82 -1.25
N LYS A 84 8.06 -8.80 -1.76
CA LYS A 84 7.47 -9.91 -2.53
C LYS A 84 6.43 -10.70 -1.75
N THR A 85 6.62 -10.84 -0.44
CA THR A 85 5.71 -11.58 0.46
C THR A 85 4.72 -10.68 1.20
N SER A 86 4.79 -9.35 1.01
CA SER A 86 4.03 -8.34 1.77
C SER A 86 4.25 -8.41 3.29
N LEU A 87 5.32 -9.08 3.75
CA LEU A 87 5.68 -9.17 5.16
C LEU A 87 6.19 -7.83 5.72
N ASP A 88 6.60 -6.91 4.87
CA ASP A 88 6.95 -5.54 5.25
C ASP A 88 5.79 -4.78 5.91
N GLU A 89 4.56 -5.21 5.66
CA GLU A 89 3.35 -4.59 6.21
C GLU A 89 2.90 -5.16 7.57
N LEU A 90 3.55 -6.21 8.09
CA LEU A 90 3.21 -6.82 9.40
C LEU A 90 3.11 -5.81 10.57
N PRO A 91 3.97 -4.78 10.69
CA PRO A 91 3.84 -3.79 11.77
C PRO A 91 2.50 -3.06 11.78
N GLN A 92 1.73 -3.05 10.67
CA GLN A 92 0.41 -2.42 10.60
C GLN A 92 -0.63 -3.15 11.44
N ILE A 93 -0.40 -4.42 11.84
CA ILE A 93 -1.28 -5.16 12.76
C ILE A 93 -1.45 -4.39 14.08
N TYR A 94 -0.39 -3.76 14.57
CA TYR A 94 -0.48 -2.88 15.75
C TYR A 94 -1.40 -1.67 15.50
N GLN A 95 -1.41 -1.13 14.28
CA GLN A 95 -2.29 -0.01 13.92
C GLN A 95 -3.75 -0.43 13.78
N ILE A 96 -3.99 -1.67 13.37
CA ILE A 96 -5.32 -2.29 13.39
C ILE A 96 -5.77 -2.50 14.84
N PHE A 97 -4.91 -3.02 15.69
CA PHE A 97 -5.20 -3.20 17.12
C PHE A 97 -5.55 -1.88 17.82
N THR A 98 -4.83 -0.80 17.52
CA THR A 98 -5.08 0.55 18.07
C THR A 98 -6.24 1.29 17.40
N GLY A 99 -6.91 0.69 16.41
CA GLY A 99 -8.10 1.24 15.75
C GLY A 99 -7.81 2.38 14.75
N LYS A 100 -6.54 2.57 14.36
CA LYS A 100 -6.16 3.53 13.30
C LYS A 100 -6.45 2.98 11.92
N MET A 101 -6.40 1.66 11.77
CA MET A 101 -6.68 0.92 10.54
C MET A 101 -7.69 -0.20 10.80
N SER A 102 -8.23 -0.78 9.73
CA SER A 102 -8.96 -2.04 9.71
C SER A 102 -8.18 -3.10 8.91
N ILE A 103 -8.61 -4.36 8.97
CA ILE A 103 -8.06 -5.41 8.12
C ILE A 103 -8.47 -5.14 6.66
N ILE A 104 -9.77 -4.91 6.44
CA ILE A 104 -10.34 -4.63 5.12
C ILE A 104 -10.77 -3.16 5.07
N GLY A 105 -10.52 -2.52 3.93
CA GLY A 105 -10.90 -1.14 3.65
C GLY A 105 -10.06 -0.49 2.55
N PRO A 106 -10.36 0.75 2.16
CA PRO A 106 -9.56 1.52 1.22
C PRO A 106 -8.10 1.65 1.69
N ARG A 107 -7.13 1.41 0.79
CA ARG A 107 -5.70 1.54 1.16
C ARG A 107 -5.39 2.99 1.55
N PRO A 108 -4.66 3.25 2.66
CA PRO A 108 -4.40 4.62 3.10
C PRO A 108 -3.60 5.41 2.06
N ALA A 109 -4.17 6.50 1.55
CA ALA A 109 -3.51 7.41 0.61
C ALA A 109 -2.30 8.08 1.25
N LEU A 110 -1.36 8.56 0.44
CA LEU A 110 -0.29 9.45 0.91
C LEU A 110 -0.91 10.77 1.39
N TRP A 111 -0.30 11.40 2.37
CA TRP A 111 -0.78 12.65 2.97
C TRP A 111 -0.89 13.81 1.97
N ASN A 112 -0.11 13.77 0.88
CA ASN A 112 -0.06 14.75 -0.21
C ASN A 112 -0.80 14.28 -1.48
N GLN A 113 -1.51 13.17 -1.43
CA GLN A 113 -2.28 12.61 -2.54
C GLN A 113 -3.73 13.12 -2.47
N GLN A 114 -3.88 14.45 -2.62
CA GLN A 114 -5.18 15.10 -2.49
C GLN A 114 -6.16 14.69 -3.59
N ASP A 115 -5.68 14.44 -4.79
CA ASP A 115 -6.44 13.94 -5.93
C ASP A 115 -7.21 12.65 -5.63
N LEU A 116 -6.55 11.66 -5.00
CA LEU A 116 -7.22 10.43 -4.58
C LEU A 116 -8.20 10.68 -3.43
N VAL A 117 -7.88 11.58 -2.50
CA VAL A 117 -8.79 11.94 -1.40
C VAL A 117 -10.06 12.58 -1.93
N ASP A 118 -9.94 13.51 -2.88
CA ASP A 118 -11.07 14.22 -3.48
C ASP A 118 -11.94 13.27 -4.33
N GLU A 119 -11.31 12.36 -5.06
CA GLU A 119 -12.03 11.35 -5.84
C GLU A 119 -12.82 10.39 -4.94
N ARG A 120 -12.22 9.92 -3.84
CA ARG A 120 -12.86 9.06 -2.83
C ARG A 120 -14.01 9.74 -2.09
N GLU A 121 -13.97 11.07 -1.98
CA GLU A 121 -15.06 11.82 -1.33
C GLU A 121 -16.39 11.64 -2.05
N LYS A 122 -16.37 11.48 -3.38
CA LYS A 122 -17.56 11.23 -4.20
C LYS A 122 -18.28 9.93 -3.85
N TYR A 123 -17.55 8.97 -3.26
CA TYR A 123 -18.04 7.63 -2.91
C TYR A 123 -18.15 7.39 -1.40
N GLY A 124 -17.85 8.38 -0.56
CA GLY A 124 -17.82 8.22 0.89
C GLY A 124 -16.70 7.32 1.42
N ALA A 125 -15.70 7.00 0.57
CA ALA A 125 -14.64 6.08 0.93
C ALA A 125 -13.65 6.62 1.99
N ASN A 126 -13.68 7.93 2.23
CA ASN A 126 -12.91 8.56 3.31
C ASN A 126 -13.57 8.41 4.70
N ASP A 127 -14.84 8.02 4.76
CA ASP A 127 -15.61 7.93 6.01
C ASP A 127 -15.38 6.62 6.76
N VAL A 128 -14.69 5.66 6.16
CA VAL A 128 -14.31 4.40 6.80
C VAL A 128 -12.83 4.39 7.20
N ARG A 129 -12.45 3.44 8.07
CA ARG A 129 -11.04 3.26 8.41
C ARG A 129 -10.29 2.72 7.22
N PRO A 130 -9.07 3.22 6.94
CA PRO A 130 -8.24 2.64 5.91
C PRO A 130 -7.88 1.19 6.25
N GLY A 131 -7.82 0.33 5.23
CA GLY A 131 -7.54 -1.09 5.35
C GLY A 131 -6.07 -1.46 5.11
N LEU A 132 -5.67 -2.59 5.68
CA LEU A 132 -4.43 -3.28 5.28
C LEU A 132 -4.56 -3.81 3.86
N THR A 133 -5.72 -4.36 3.53
CA THR A 133 -6.14 -4.74 2.18
C THR A 133 -7.57 -4.32 1.91
N GLY A 134 -8.07 -4.47 0.69
CA GLY A 134 -9.42 -4.10 0.30
C GLY A 134 -9.73 -4.38 -1.16
N TRP A 135 -10.91 -3.97 -1.60
CA TRP A 135 -11.44 -4.31 -2.91
C TRP A 135 -10.56 -3.79 -4.07
N ALA A 136 -10.09 -2.54 -4.01
CA ALA A 136 -9.19 -2.00 -5.00
C ALA A 136 -7.85 -2.75 -5.08
N GLN A 137 -7.32 -3.23 -3.92
CA GLN A 137 -6.05 -3.95 -3.89
C GLN A 137 -6.10 -5.31 -4.57
N ILE A 138 -7.24 -6.01 -4.53
CA ILE A 138 -7.40 -7.32 -5.18
C ILE A 138 -7.82 -7.21 -6.65
N ASN A 139 -8.21 -6.01 -7.12
CA ASN A 139 -8.66 -5.76 -8.50
C ASN A 139 -7.66 -4.91 -9.32
N GLY A 140 -6.39 -4.86 -8.96
CA GLY A 140 -5.35 -4.18 -9.75
C GLY A 140 -4.35 -3.38 -8.92
N ARG A 141 -4.62 -3.17 -7.61
CA ARG A 141 -3.67 -2.61 -6.63
C ARG A 141 -3.01 -1.30 -7.09
N ASP A 142 -1.72 -1.34 -7.43
CA ASP A 142 -0.92 -0.18 -7.77
C ASP A 142 -1.02 0.20 -9.28
N GLU A 143 -1.56 -0.70 -10.10
CA GLU A 143 -1.79 -0.48 -11.55
C GLU A 143 -3.02 0.36 -11.85
N LEU A 144 -3.96 0.46 -10.89
CA LEU A 144 -5.18 1.23 -11.07
C LEU A 144 -4.91 2.73 -11.08
N GLU A 145 -5.51 3.43 -12.04
CA GLU A 145 -5.59 4.89 -12.03
C GLU A 145 -6.48 5.40 -10.89
N ILE A 146 -6.28 6.66 -10.49
CA ILE A 146 -6.98 7.25 -9.35
C ILE A 146 -8.51 7.13 -9.43
N PRO A 147 -9.17 7.43 -10.58
CA PRO A 147 -10.63 7.30 -10.68
C PRO A 147 -11.11 5.85 -10.52
N GLU A 148 -10.40 4.89 -11.12
CA GLU A 148 -10.74 3.47 -11.01
C GLU A 148 -10.54 2.96 -9.58
N LYS A 149 -9.43 3.36 -8.95
CA LYS A 149 -9.14 3.03 -7.55
C LYS A 149 -10.22 3.55 -6.61
N ALA A 150 -10.63 4.81 -6.79
CA ALA A 150 -11.70 5.41 -5.99
C ALA A 150 -13.06 4.77 -6.26
N LYS A 151 -13.34 4.34 -7.50
CA LYS A 151 -14.55 3.60 -7.86
C LYS A 151 -14.60 2.24 -7.15
N PHE A 152 -13.52 1.45 -7.16
CA PHE A 152 -13.45 0.19 -6.43
C PHE A 152 -13.59 0.41 -4.91
N ASP A 153 -13.00 1.47 -4.38
CA ASP A 153 -13.19 1.83 -2.97
C ASP A 153 -14.66 2.20 -2.69
N GLY A 154 -15.36 2.84 -3.63
CA GLY A 154 -16.81 3.10 -3.58
C GLY A 154 -17.64 1.82 -3.63
N GLU A 155 -17.34 0.90 -4.54
CA GLU A 155 -17.99 -0.42 -4.61
C GLU A 155 -17.85 -1.19 -3.27
N TYR A 156 -16.70 -1.06 -2.58
CA TYR A 156 -16.53 -1.62 -1.25
C TYR A 156 -17.49 -0.99 -0.25
N ILE A 157 -17.66 0.35 -0.27
CA ILE A 157 -18.60 1.06 0.63
C ILE A 157 -20.03 0.61 0.39
N ASP A 158 -20.45 0.51 -0.86
CA ASP A 158 -21.82 0.12 -1.23
C ASP A 158 -22.14 -1.33 -0.82
N ASN A 159 -21.13 -2.21 -0.80
CA ASN A 159 -21.28 -3.62 -0.45
C ASN A 159 -20.75 -3.99 0.94
N LEU A 160 -20.57 -3.01 1.81
CA LEU A 160 -19.96 -3.18 3.14
C LEU A 160 -20.72 -4.21 3.97
N SER A 161 -20.16 -5.40 4.09
CA SER A 161 -20.71 -6.52 4.82
C SER A 161 -19.61 -7.50 5.23
N PHE A 162 -19.85 -8.32 6.24
CA PHE A 162 -18.92 -9.36 6.66
C PHE A 162 -18.57 -10.33 5.54
N VAL A 163 -19.54 -10.68 4.69
CA VAL A 163 -19.34 -11.58 3.54
C VAL A 163 -18.40 -10.93 2.51
N PHE A 164 -18.58 -9.63 2.25
CA PHE A 164 -17.72 -8.91 1.32
C PHE A 164 -16.31 -8.73 1.88
N ASP A 165 -16.17 -8.50 3.19
CA ASP A 165 -14.88 -8.49 3.87
C ASP A 165 -14.17 -9.84 3.74
N CYS A 166 -14.88 -10.96 3.93
CA CYS A 166 -14.32 -12.29 3.68
C CYS A 166 -13.87 -12.46 2.22
N LYS A 167 -14.65 -11.98 1.24
CA LYS A 167 -14.27 -12.00 -0.18
C LYS A 167 -12.97 -11.22 -0.42
N CYS A 168 -12.83 -10.03 0.15
CA CYS A 168 -11.60 -9.24 0.07
C CYS A 168 -10.42 -9.96 0.73
N PHE A 169 -10.63 -10.55 1.91
CA PHE A 169 -9.59 -11.28 2.64
C PHE A 169 -9.05 -12.47 1.85
N PHE A 170 -9.92 -13.35 1.37
CA PHE A 170 -9.50 -14.52 0.59
C PHE A 170 -8.96 -14.12 -0.79
N GLY A 171 -9.51 -13.08 -1.42
CA GLY A 171 -8.99 -12.49 -2.64
C GLY A 171 -7.55 -11.99 -2.48
N THR A 172 -7.24 -11.37 -1.32
CA THR A 172 -5.88 -10.95 -1.01
C THR A 172 -4.91 -12.11 -0.92
N ILE A 173 -5.31 -13.20 -0.25
CA ILE A 173 -4.47 -14.41 -0.15
C ILE A 173 -4.15 -14.92 -1.56
N LEU A 174 -5.16 -15.01 -2.44
CA LEU A 174 -4.97 -15.45 -3.82
C LEU A 174 -4.06 -14.51 -4.62
N SER A 175 -4.26 -13.19 -4.50
CA SER A 175 -3.45 -12.17 -5.19
C SER A 175 -1.98 -12.22 -4.75
N VAL A 176 -1.70 -12.39 -3.45
CA VAL A 176 -0.32 -12.55 -2.93
C VAL A 176 0.33 -13.81 -3.49
N PHE A 177 -0.39 -14.95 -3.56
CA PHE A 177 0.14 -16.19 -4.13
C PHE A 177 0.39 -16.10 -5.63
N ARG A 178 -0.42 -15.35 -6.38
CA ARG A 178 -0.27 -15.16 -7.82
C ARG A 178 0.75 -14.08 -8.17
N HIS A 179 1.24 -13.32 -7.19
CA HIS A 179 2.13 -12.17 -7.39
C HIS A 179 1.55 -11.10 -8.34
N GLU A 180 0.22 -11.00 -8.41
CA GLU A 180 -0.48 -10.04 -9.27
C GLU A 180 -0.44 -8.63 -8.64
N GLY A 181 -0.19 -7.61 -9.47
CA GLY A 181 -0.32 -6.20 -9.09
C GLY A 181 0.77 -5.64 -8.17
N VAL A 182 1.89 -6.37 -7.95
CA VAL A 182 3.08 -5.81 -7.29
C VAL A 182 3.99 -5.23 -8.37
N VAL A 183 3.79 -3.95 -8.69
CA VAL A 183 4.72 -3.21 -9.55
C VAL A 183 5.74 -2.53 -8.63
N GLU A 184 6.99 -2.95 -8.70
CA GLU A 184 8.08 -2.24 -8.05
C GLU A 184 8.30 -0.92 -8.81
N GLY A 185 7.85 0.19 -8.20
CA GLY A 185 7.93 1.51 -8.82
C GLY A 185 6.61 2.30 -8.84
N GLY A 186 5.47 1.63 -8.77
CA GLY A 186 4.15 2.25 -8.71
C GLY A 186 3.63 2.79 -10.04
N THR A 187 2.47 3.43 -10.01
CA THR A 187 1.73 4.00 -11.16
C THR A 187 2.54 4.92 -12.09
N GLY A 188 3.70 5.41 -11.65
CA GLY A 188 4.55 6.29 -12.46
C GLY A 188 5.24 5.60 -13.63
N GLU A 189 5.52 4.30 -13.57
CA GLU A 189 6.19 3.56 -14.63
C GLU A 189 5.21 3.25 -15.77
N ILE A 190 3.99 2.82 -15.41
CA ILE A 190 2.91 2.59 -16.38
C ILE A 190 2.50 3.90 -17.05
N ALA A 191 2.45 5.02 -16.31
CA ALA A 191 2.17 6.32 -16.89
C ALA A 191 3.28 6.77 -17.85
N ARG A 192 4.56 6.47 -17.55
CA ARG A 192 5.67 6.74 -18.47
C ARG A 192 5.63 5.86 -19.71
N GLU A 193 5.42 4.56 -19.56
CA GLU A 193 5.30 3.63 -20.69
C GLU A 193 4.12 4.00 -21.61
N ARG A 194 2.98 4.39 -21.04
CA ARG A 194 1.83 4.88 -21.82
C ARG A 194 2.13 6.20 -22.52
N ALA A 195 2.81 7.14 -21.86
CA ALA A 195 3.23 8.41 -22.47
C ALA A 195 4.25 8.19 -23.60
N GLU A 196 5.21 7.28 -23.42
CA GLU A 196 6.17 6.90 -24.46
C GLU A 196 5.49 6.17 -25.64
N GLN A 197 4.52 5.29 -25.36
CA GLN A 197 3.73 4.64 -26.41
C GLN A 197 2.84 5.61 -27.18
N GLN A 198 2.28 6.63 -26.52
CA GLN A 198 1.53 7.69 -27.17
C GLN A 198 2.43 8.56 -28.03
N ASN A 199 3.56 9.03 -27.52
CA ASN A 199 4.53 9.80 -28.30
C ASN A 199 5.04 9.02 -29.52
N ASN A 200 5.36 7.73 -29.37
CA ASN A 200 5.76 6.88 -30.47
C ASN A 200 4.65 6.61 -31.50
N LYS A 201 3.38 6.65 -31.10
CA LYS A 201 2.25 6.56 -32.03
C LYS A 201 2.05 7.88 -32.81
N GLU A 202 2.19 9.00 -32.14
CA GLU A 202 2.11 10.32 -32.77
C GLU A 202 3.24 10.56 -33.77
N GLU A 203 4.50 10.19 -33.43
CA GLU A 203 5.62 10.25 -34.38
C GLU A 203 5.44 9.36 -35.62
N LYS A 204 4.82 8.18 -35.46
CA LYS A 204 4.52 7.29 -36.60
C LYS A 204 3.37 7.76 -37.46
N THR A 205 2.49 8.63 -36.95
CA THR A 205 1.34 9.18 -37.70
C THR A 205 1.73 10.42 -38.50
N PHE A 206 2.84 11.08 -38.14
CA PHE A 206 3.40 12.25 -38.84
C PHE A 206 4.49 11.91 -39.87
N ARG A 207 4.80 10.63 -40.07
CA ARG A 207 5.69 10.11 -41.13
C ARG A 207 4.87 9.37 -42.18
#